data_01545e0f1bda220a6c6e390c3151da6d
#
_entry.id   01545e0f1bda220a6c6e390c3151da6d
#
_cell.length_a   1.000
_cell.length_b   1.000
_cell.length_c   1.000
_cell.angle_alpha   90.00
_cell.angle_beta   90.00
_cell.angle_gamma   90.00
#
_symmetry.space_group_name_H-M   'P 1'
#
loop_
_entity.id
_entity.type
_entity.pdbx_description
1 polymer ?
#
loop_
_entity_poly.entity_id
_entity_poly.type
_entity_poly.pdbx_seq_one_letter_code
_entity_poly.pdbx_strand_id
1 'polypeptide(L)' 'VKEFYDQIIEILRKYFYNNFYITSYEMTSMELKNFFQDDELNILLDEIDQVKFAKKSPSKSEKKDILELLKKVIRKLL' A
#
# COMPACT_ATOMS: atom_id res chain seq x y z
N VAL A 1 12.71 -8.85 -3.72
CA VAL A 1 12.33 -7.75 -2.81
C VAL A 1 11.32 -6.82 -3.45
N LYS A 2 11.61 -6.37 -4.65
CA LYS A 2 10.69 -5.52 -5.41
C LYS A 2 9.36 -6.23 -5.68
N GLU A 3 9.40 -7.50 -5.99
CA GLU A 3 8.22 -8.32 -6.27
C GLU A 3 7.28 -8.42 -5.07
N PHE A 4 7.83 -8.50 -3.86
CA PHE A 4 7.04 -8.53 -2.64
C PHE A 4 6.20 -7.26 -2.51
N TYR A 5 6.81 -6.09 -2.74
CA TYR A 5 6.12 -4.80 -2.63
C TYR A 5 5.14 -4.59 -3.79
N ASP A 6 5.47 -5.09 -4.97
CA ASP A 6 4.54 -5.07 -6.12
C ASP A 6 3.29 -5.90 -5.82
N GLN A 7 3.44 -7.04 -5.16
CA GLN A 7 2.31 -7.86 -4.73
C GLN A 7 1.45 -7.15 -3.69
N ILE A 8 2.07 -6.44 -2.74
CA ILE A 8 1.33 -5.69 -1.74
C ILE A 8 0.49 -4.58 -2.38
N ILE A 9 1.06 -3.81 -3.29
CA ILE A 9 0.31 -2.75 -3.96
C ILE A 9 -0.82 -3.33 -4.84
N GLU A 10 -0.61 -4.47 -5.47
CA GLU A 10 -1.63 -5.16 -6.24
C GLU A 10 -2.81 -5.58 -5.36
N ILE A 11 -2.54 -6.12 -4.18
CA ILE A 11 -3.58 -6.50 -3.22
C ILE A 11 -4.38 -5.27 -2.80
N LEU A 12 -3.72 -4.16 -2.49
CA LEU A 12 -4.38 -2.92 -2.11
C LEU A 12 -5.26 -2.38 -3.24
N ARG A 13 -4.74 -2.33 -4.45
CA ARG A 13 -5.48 -1.79 -5.60
C ARG A 13 -6.69 -2.64 -5.94
N LYS A 14 -6.54 -3.95 -5.88
CA LYS A 14 -7.65 -4.90 -6.09
C LYS A 14 -8.72 -4.73 -5.01
N TYR A 15 -8.30 -4.60 -3.77
CA TYR A 15 -9.21 -4.39 -2.64
C TYR A 15 -10.01 -3.09 -2.82
N PHE A 16 -9.34 -2.00 -3.15
CA PHE A 16 -9.99 -0.70 -3.37
C PHE A 16 -10.94 -0.74 -4.56
N TYR A 17 -10.53 -1.37 -5.65
CA TYR A 17 -11.37 -1.51 -6.83
C TYR A 17 -12.65 -2.28 -6.51
N ASN A 18 -12.52 -3.40 -5.82
CA ASN A 18 -13.66 -4.30 -5.54
C ASN A 18 -14.61 -3.76 -4.47
N ASN A 19 -14.11 -3.01 -3.50
CA ASN A 19 -14.90 -2.59 -2.34
C ASN A 19 -15.37 -1.13 -2.39
N PHE A 20 -14.65 -0.28 -3.09
CA PHE A 20 -14.96 1.16 -3.16
C PHE A 20 -15.36 1.63 -4.56
N TYR A 21 -15.29 0.73 -5.54
CA TYR A 21 -15.66 1.03 -6.94
C TYR A 21 -14.89 2.22 -7.52
N ILE A 22 -13.62 2.38 -7.13
CA ILE A 22 -12.74 3.43 -7.64
C ILE A 22 -11.76 2.86 -8.64
N THR A 23 -11.21 3.71 -9.50
CA THR A 23 -10.24 3.30 -10.53
C THR A 23 -8.82 3.20 -9.93
N SER A 24 -8.68 2.43 -8.85
CA SER A 24 -7.45 2.34 -8.06
C SER A 24 -6.23 1.89 -8.87
N TYR A 25 -6.43 1.08 -9.91
CA TYR A 25 -5.32 0.63 -10.77
C TYR A 25 -4.71 1.77 -11.59
N GLU A 26 -5.45 2.84 -11.81
CA GLU A 26 -5.00 4.01 -12.55
C GLU A 26 -4.57 5.16 -11.65
N MET A 27 -4.81 5.05 -10.34
CA MET A 27 -4.50 6.10 -9.38
C MET A 27 -3.05 6.04 -8.92
N THR A 28 -2.43 7.21 -8.77
CA THR A 28 -1.11 7.32 -8.15
C THR A 28 -1.22 7.16 -6.63
N SER A 29 -0.09 6.99 -5.95
CA SER A 29 -0.07 6.96 -4.49
C SER A 29 -0.64 8.25 -3.89
N MET A 30 -0.31 9.39 -4.48
CA MET A 30 -0.82 10.68 -4.02
C MET A 30 -2.34 10.76 -4.14
N GLU A 31 -2.90 10.28 -5.23
CA GLU A 31 -4.35 10.26 -5.45
C GLU A 31 -5.04 9.34 -4.44
N LEU A 32 -4.48 8.18 -4.16
CA LEU A 32 -5.00 7.27 -3.14
C LEU A 32 -4.95 7.90 -1.75
N LYS A 33 -3.85 8.57 -1.41
CA LYS A 33 -3.71 9.29 -0.13
C LYS A 33 -4.79 10.35 0.02
N ASN A 34 -5.02 11.13 -1.02
CA ASN A 34 -6.02 12.20 -1.02
C ASN A 34 -7.44 11.66 -0.93
N PHE A 35 -7.72 10.53 -1.57
CA PHE A 35 -9.04 9.93 -1.57
C PHE A 35 -9.41 9.41 -0.18
N PHE A 36 -8.54 8.63 0.46
CA PHE A 36 -8.84 7.98 1.72
C PHE A 36 -8.52 8.84 2.95
N GLN A 37 -7.51 9.71 2.87
CA GLN A 37 -7.06 10.56 3.96
C GLN A 37 -6.84 9.76 5.26
N ASP A 38 -6.16 8.64 5.15
CA ASP A 38 -5.88 7.72 6.25
C ASP A 38 -4.38 7.67 6.54
N ASP A 39 -3.99 7.94 7.79
CA ASP A 39 -2.59 8.02 8.19
C ASP A 39 -1.85 6.69 8.00
N GLU A 40 -2.46 5.58 8.35
CA GLU A 40 -1.83 4.27 8.22
C GLU A 40 -1.66 3.88 6.75
N LEU A 41 -2.63 4.19 5.91
CA LEU A 41 -2.51 4.00 4.47
C LEU A 41 -1.41 4.87 3.90
N ASN A 42 -1.30 6.11 4.33
CA ASN A 42 -0.25 7.03 3.89
C ASN A 42 1.14 6.48 4.22
N ILE A 43 1.34 5.96 5.43
CA ILE A 43 2.59 5.33 5.84
C ILE A 43 2.90 4.10 4.96
N LEU A 44 1.91 3.26 4.72
CA LEU A 44 2.06 2.07 3.90
C LEU A 44 2.48 2.43 2.47
N LEU A 45 1.80 3.39 1.86
CA LEU A 45 2.12 3.83 0.50
C LEU A 45 3.50 4.48 0.42
N ASP A 46 3.89 5.27 1.42
CA ASP A 46 5.22 5.86 1.48
C ASP A 46 6.33 4.80 1.57
N GLU A 47 6.14 3.78 2.38
CA GLU A 47 7.10 2.68 2.49
C GLU A 47 7.24 1.90 1.18
N ILE A 48 6.15 1.63 0.51
CA ILE A 48 6.15 0.97 -0.79
C ILE A 48 6.91 1.82 -1.82
N ASP A 49 6.63 3.11 -1.87
CA ASP A 49 7.29 4.02 -2.82
C ASP A 49 8.78 4.14 -2.55
N GLN A 50 9.20 4.16 -1.29
CA GLN A 50 10.63 4.18 -0.94
C GLN A 50 11.38 2.96 -1.46
N VAL A 51 10.78 1.79 -1.36
CA VAL A 51 11.39 0.56 -1.87
C VAL A 51 11.46 0.59 -3.40
N LYS A 52 10.39 1.00 -4.05
CA LYS A 52 10.29 1.00 -5.52
C LYS A 52 11.20 2.05 -6.17
N PHE A 53 11.24 3.25 -5.63
CA PHE A 53 11.89 4.39 -6.28
C PHE A 53 13.23 4.78 -5.67
N ALA A 54 13.43 4.55 -4.38
CA ALA A 54 14.69 4.85 -3.70
C ALA A 54 15.62 3.64 -3.59
N LYS A 55 15.24 2.50 -4.16
CA LYS A 55 16.02 1.24 -4.16
C LYS A 55 16.41 0.79 -2.74
N LYS A 56 15.56 1.06 -1.78
CA LYS A 56 15.76 0.62 -0.40
C LYS A 56 15.63 -0.91 -0.33
N SER A 57 16.55 -1.56 0.39
CA SER A 57 16.49 -3.00 0.64
C SER A 57 15.95 -3.28 2.03
N PRO A 58 14.67 -3.63 2.18
CA PRO A 58 14.08 -3.83 3.50
C PRO A 58 14.54 -5.12 4.16
N SER A 59 14.65 -5.10 5.48
CA SER A 59 14.94 -6.28 6.29
C SER A 59 13.70 -7.18 6.39
N LYS A 60 13.87 -8.40 6.94
CA LYS A 60 12.74 -9.30 7.20
C LYS A 60 11.74 -8.69 8.17
N SER A 61 12.22 -7.96 9.19
CA SER A 61 11.35 -7.30 10.15
C SER A 61 10.54 -6.18 9.51
N GLU A 62 11.12 -5.42 8.59
CA GLU A 62 10.40 -4.38 7.84
C GLU A 62 9.32 -4.98 6.95
N LYS A 63 9.56 -6.10 6.31
CA LYS A 63 8.57 -6.81 5.50
C LYS A 63 7.40 -7.29 6.36
N LYS A 64 7.69 -7.80 7.55
CA LYS A 64 6.67 -8.23 8.51
C LYS A 64 5.82 -7.05 8.97
N ASP A 65 6.44 -5.93 9.25
CA ASP A 65 5.74 -4.69 9.65
C ASP A 65 4.82 -4.18 8.54
N ILE A 66 5.26 -4.26 7.30
CA ILE A 66 4.45 -3.89 6.14
C ILE A 66 3.22 -4.79 6.01
N LEU A 67 3.38 -6.10 6.20
CA LEU A 67 2.25 -7.03 6.16
C LEU A 67 1.23 -6.75 7.28
N GLU A 68 1.71 -6.44 8.47
CA GLU A 68 0.83 -6.08 9.58
C GLU A 68 0.10 -4.78 9.32
N LEU A 69 0.79 -3.80 8.76
CA LEU A 69 0.20 -2.52 8.39
C LEU A 69 -0.86 -2.70 7.29
N LEU A 70 -0.59 -3.53 6.30
CA LEU A 70 -1.56 -3.88 5.27
C LEU A 70 -2.84 -4.46 5.87
N LYS A 71 -2.71 -5.38 6.81
CA LYS A 71 -3.85 -5.98 7.51
C LYS A 71 -4.66 -4.94 8.28
N LYS A 72 -3.99 -4.03 8.96
CA LYS A 72 -4.65 -2.93 9.69
C LYS A 72 -5.43 -2.02 8.76
N VAL A 73 -4.83 -1.64 7.65
CA VAL A 73 -5.47 -0.78 6.65
C VAL A 73 -6.72 -1.45 6.09
N ILE A 74 -6.64 -2.70 5.72
CA ILE A 74 -7.77 -3.45 5.17
C ILE A 74 -8.90 -3.53 6.21
N ARG A 75 -8.61 -3.84 7.45
CA ARG A 75 -9.61 -3.91 8.51
C ARG A 75 -10.27 -2.57 8.78
N LYS A 76 -9.47 -1.52 8.81
CA LYS A 76 -9.93 -0.16 9.12
C LYS A 76 -10.84 0.39 8.04
N LEU A 77 -10.55 0.09 6.78
CA LEU A 77 -11.30 0.61 5.64
C LEU A 77 -12.48 -0.30 5.22
N LEU A 78 -12.68 -1.40 5.91
CA LEU A 78 -13.88 -2.22 5.74
C LEU A 78 -15.13 -1.47 6.29
#